data_7852f30a4e0a8340eb41a958d16267d5
#
_entry.id   7852f30a4e0a8340eb41a958d16267d5
#
_cell.length_a   1.000
_cell.length_b   1.000
_cell.length_c   1.000
_cell.angle_alpha   90.00
_cell.angle_beta   90.00
_cell.angle_gamma   90.00
#
_symmetry.space_group_name_H-M   'P 1'
#
loop_
_entity.id
_entity.type
_entity.pdbx_description
1 polymer ?
#
loop_
_entity_poly.entity_id
_entity_poly.type
_entity_poly.pdbx_seq_one_letter_code
_entity_poly.pdbx_strand_id
1 'polypeptide(L)'
;MSTNIIYCFSGTGNCLDFAQNLAKVLGDTDIVMMRSEPVVTDATAAKRVGFVFPCHGGGLPEGLEECIKSVKISPDAYVFGISQSASYLGTGLYKLNKIHHLDYWKGTTHQCSCIWLFPHTMMLPPVPPKFAQKRSEKLAVKIAKEILAGKVTEKAPPCNPFNAVESKVWPKLVVKKSRKLAVNKDTCESCGQCAKLCPKGNIKYVDGKPVFGANCIQCLGCLQYCPTESIYMGRKTQKREHYHNPNIKAIDLMQTLIHID
;
A
#
# COMPACT_ATOMS: atom_id res chain seq x y z
N MET A 1 -18.59 0.10 -16.43
CA MET A 1 -17.33 0.55 -15.80
C MET A 1 -17.62 1.77 -14.96
N SER A 2 -17.06 1.82 -13.79
CA SER A 2 -17.26 2.96 -12.90
C SER A 2 -16.63 4.24 -13.43
N THR A 3 -17.19 5.38 -13.06
CA THR A 3 -16.71 6.71 -13.48
C THR A 3 -15.28 6.96 -12.97
N ASN A 4 -14.93 6.38 -11.83
CA ASN A 4 -13.62 6.51 -11.21
C ASN A 4 -13.01 5.13 -10.96
N ILE A 5 -11.70 5.00 -11.18
CA ILE A 5 -10.94 3.79 -10.83
C ILE A 5 -9.75 4.19 -9.97
N ILE A 6 -9.56 3.51 -8.84
CA ILE A 6 -8.42 3.71 -7.95
C ILE A 6 -7.62 2.42 -7.85
N TYR A 7 -6.41 2.40 -8.36
CA TYR A 7 -5.44 1.33 -8.16
C TYR A 7 -4.78 1.50 -6.80
N CYS A 8 -5.02 0.55 -5.89
CA CYS A 8 -4.57 0.63 -4.51
C CYS A 8 -3.64 -0.51 -4.14
N PHE A 9 -2.50 -0.18 -3.56
CA PHE A 9 -1.66 -1.14 -2.85
C PHE A 9 -1.62 -0.82 -1.36
N SER A 10 -1.93 -1.82 -0.53
CA SER A 10 -1.87 -1.68 0.92
C SER A 10 -1.42 -2.97 1.58
N GLY A 11 -0.40 -2.91 2.42
CA GLY A 11 0.06 -4.07 3.19
C GLY A 11 -0.66 -4.19 4.54
N THR A 12 -0.87 -3.06 5.22
CA THR A 12 -1.41 -3.00 6.58
C THR A 12 -2.69 -2.18 6.70
N GLY A 13 -3.37 -1.93 5.57
CA GLY A 13 -4.69 -1.31 5.51
C GLY A 13 -4.70 0.21 5.33
N ASN A 14 -3.66 0.95 5.71
CA ASN A 14 -3.68 2.42 5.71
C ASN A 14 -4.02 3.04 4.34
N CYS A 15 -3.39 2.56 3.26
CA CYS A 15 -3.67 3.06 1.91
C CYS A 15 -5.05 2.65 1.42
N LEU A 16 -5.54 1.46 1.78
CA LEU A 16 -6.89 1.02 1.42
C LEU A 16 -7.96 1.86 2.13
N ASP A 17 -7.81 2.10 3.43
CA ASP A 17 -8.71 2.99 4.17
C ASP A 17 -8.74 4.40 3.55
N PHE A 18 -7.57 4.92 3.18
CA PHE A 18 -7.49 6.21 2.50
C PHE A 18 -8.22 6.19 1.14
N ALA A 19 -8.01 5.15 0.34
CA ALA A 19 -8.67 4.99 -0.95
C ALA A 19 -10.19 4.85 -0.82
N GLN A 20 -10.67 4.10 0.17
CA GLN A 20 -12.11 3.99 0.45
C GLN A 20 -12.72 5.33 0.89
N ASN A 21 -12.02 6.13 1.69
CA ASN A 21 -12.48 7.46 2.09
C ASN A 21 -12.44 8.47 0.93
N LEU A 22 -11.51 8.33 -0.03
CA LEU A 22 -11.56 9.07 -1.29
C LEU A 22 -12.78 8.66 -2.11
N ALA A 23 -12.98 7.35 -2.32
CA ALA A 23 -14.04 6.78 -3.15
C ALA A 23 -15.44 7.21 -2.68
N LYS A 24 -15.71 7.18 -1.37
CA LYS A 24 -16.97 7.66 -0.78
C LYS A 24 -17.34 9.10 -1.15
N VAL A 25 -16.37 9.94 -1.44
CA VAL A 25 -16.61 11.34 -1.83
C VAL A 25 -16.64 11.50 -3.34
N LEU A 26 -15.84 10.69 -4.07
CA LEU A 26 -15.81 10.68 -5.54
C LEU A 26 -17.10 10.08 -6.12
N GLY A 27 -17.75 9.14 -5.39
CA GLY A 27 -18.89 8.34 -5.87
C GLY A 27 -18.51 7.41 -7.02
N ASP A 28 -19.33 6.44 -7.34
CA ASP A 28 -19.17 5.50 -8.46
C ASP A 28 -17.69 5.13 -8.75
N THR A 29 -17.05 4.50 -7.77
CA THR A 29 -15.61 4.24 -7.79
C THR A 29 -15.30 2.75 -7.61
N ASP A 30 -14.50 2.20 -8.51
CA ASP A 30 -13.88 0.90 -8.37
C ASP A 30 -12.49 1.04 -7.76
N ILE A 31 -12.22 0.36 -6.65
CA ILE A 31 -10.88 0.22 -6.07
C ILE A 31 -10.31 -1.12 -6.51
N VAL A 32 -9.29 -1.10 -7.36
CA VAL A 32 -8.57 -2.26 -7.85
C VAL A 32 -7.35 -2.50 -6.97
N MET A 33 -7.31 -3.63 -6.28
CA MET A 33 -6.16 -3.97 -5.44
C MET A 33 -4.98 -4.41 -6.30
N MET A 34 -3.88 -3.66 -6.25
CA MET A 34 -2.64 -4.00 -6.95
C MET A 34 -1.97 -5.21 -6.29
N ARG A 35 -2.08 -6.34 -6.93
CA ARG A 35 -1.46 -7.62 -6.56
C ARG A 35 -0.51 -8.06 -7.67
N SER A 36 -0.07 -9.31 -7.66
CA SER A 36 0.84 -9.84 -8.71
C SER A 36 0.23 -9.76 -10.11
N GLU A 37 -1.09 -9.92 -10.19
CA GLU A 37 -1.86 -9.85 -11.43
C GLU A 37 -3.04 -8.91 -11.18
N PRO A 38 -3.06 -7.72 -11.77
CA PRO A 38 -4.19 -6.82 -11.66
C PRO A 38 -5.40 -7.39 -12.41
N VAL A 39 -6.56 -7.34 -11.78
CA VAL A 39 -7.82 -7.86 -12.37
C VAL A 39 -8.34 -6.95 -13.47
N VAL A 40 -8.13 -5.64 -13.34
CA VAL A 40 -8.56 -4.61 -14.30
C VAL A 40 -7.35 -3.87 -14.78
N THR A 41 -7.02 -4.00 -16.05
CA THR A 41 -5.91 -3.27 -16.69
C THR A 41 -6.40 -2.23 -17.70
N ASP A 42 -7.64 -2.31 -18.13
CA ASP A 42 -8.26 -1.34 -19.04
C ASP A 42 -9.11 -0.33 -18.23
N ALA A 43 -8.61 0.89 -18.13
CA ALA A 43 -9.28 2.02 -17.47
C ALA A 43 -9.63 3.14 -18.47
N THR A 44 -9.67 2.83 -19.78
CA THR A 44 -9.88 3.84 -20.83
C THR A 44 -11.28 4.48 -20.80
N ALA A 45 -12.28 3.82 -20.21
CA ALA A 45 -13.62 4.36 -20.04
C ALA A 45 -13.79 5.22 -18.77
N ALA A 46 -12.82 5.19 -17.85
CA ALA A 46 -12.90 5.95 -16.62
C ALA A 46 -12.57 7.44 -16.84
N LYS A 47 -13.37 8.32 -16.23
CA LYS A 47 -13.10 9.77 -16.26
C LYS A 47 -11.92 10.16 -15.36
N ARG A 48 -11.75 9.43 -14.26
CA ARG A 48 -10.66 9.65 -13.28
C ARG A 48 -9.97 8.34 -12.96
N VAL A 49 -8.64 8.36 -12.98
CA VAL A 49 -7.82 7.20 -12.63
C VAL A 49 -6.84 7.61 -11.53
N GLY A 50 -6.89 6.91 -10.41
CA GLY A 50 -6.05 7.17 -9.24
C GLY A 50 -5.10 6.04 -8.91
N PHE A 51 -3.97 6.38 -8.30
CA PHE A 51 -3.03 5.42 -7.74
C PHE A 51 -2.76 5.78 -6.27
N VAL A 52 -3.02 4.83 -5.36
CA VAL A 52 -2.82 5.02 -3.92
C VAL A 52 -1.90 3.92 -3.39
N PHE A 53 -0.75 4.30 -2.85
CA PHE A 53 0.26 3.34 -2.42
C PHE A 53 1.16 3.87 -1.30
N PRO A 54 1.79 3.00 -0.50
CA PRO A 54 2.75 3.43 0.52
C PRO A 54 4.13 3.71 -0.07
N CYS A 55 4.88 4.60 0.55
CA CYS A 55 6.31 4.74 0.29
C CYS A 55 7.07 3.58 0.94
N HIS A 56 7.71 2.73 0.14
CA HIS A 56 8.58 1.66 0.61
C HIS A 56 10.03 1.99 0.31
N GLY A 57 10.87 2.14 1.36
CA GLY A 57 12.29 2.42 1.20
C GLY A 57 12.59 3.54 0.21
N GLY A 58 11.92 4.68 0.39
CA GLY A 58 12.09 5.84 -0.47
C GLY A 58 11.48 5.72 -1.87
N GLY A 59 10.70 4.67 -2.19
CA GLY A 59 10.17 4.48 -3.53
C GLY A 59 8.81 3.78 -3.62
N LEU A 60 8.50 3.30 -4.81
CA LEU A 60 7.37 2.37 -5.05
C LEU A 60 7.64 1.04 -4.36
N PRO A 61 6.61 0.37 -3.82
CA PRO A 61 6.70 -1.04 -3.46
C PRO A 61 7.17 -1.89 -4.63
N GLU A 62 8.01 -2.88 -4.36
CA GLU A 62 8.58 -3.75 -5.38
C GLU A 62 7.49 -4.50 -6.17
N GLY A 63 7.61 -4.49 -7.49
CA GLY A 63 6.67 -5.14 -8.42
C GLY A 63 5.40 -4.34 -8.72
N LEU A 64 5.24 -3.12 -8.15
CA LEU A 64 4.11 -2.26 -8.53
C LEU A 64 4.33 -1.56 -9.87
N GLU A 65 5.57 -1.33 -10.25
CA GLU A 65 5.89 -0.61 -11.48
C GLU A 65 5.33 -1.34 -12.71
N GLU A 66 5.47 -2.66 -12.77
CA GLU A 66 4.94 -3.50 -13.85
C GLU A 66 3.41 -3.47 -13.88
N CYS A 67 2.78 -3.54 -12.71
CA CYS A 67 1.33 -3.42 -12.59
C CYS A 67 0.84 -2.04 -13.09
N ILE A 68 1.51 -0.96 -12.71
CA ILE A 68 1.17 0.40 -13.15
C ILE A 68 1.34 0.54 -14.67
N LYS A 69 2.42 0.02 -15.25
CA LYS A 69 2.68 0.05 -16.70
C LYS A 69 1.64 -0.73 -17.52
N SER A 70 1.03 -1.76 -16.95
CA SER A 70 0.00 -2.55 -17.63
C SER A 70 -1.35 -1.85 -17.72
N VAL A 71 -1.58 -0.78 -16.94
CA VAL A 71 -2.84 -0.05 -16.93
C VAL A 71 -2.95 0.84 -18.18
N LYS A 72 -4.03 0.65 -18.96
CA LYS A 72 -4.37 1.51 -20.09
C LYS A 72 -5.29 2.62 -19.61
N ILE A 73 -4.93 3.86 -19.87
CA ILE A 73 -5.67 5.06 -19.45
C ILE A 73 -5.96 5.90 -20.69
N SER A 74 -7.18 6.45 -20.78
CA SER A 74 -7.51 7.42 -21.83
C SER A 74 -6.64 8.67 -21.70
N PRO A 75 -6.17 9.27 -22.81
CA PRO A 75 -5.48 10.57 -22.77
C PRO A 75 -6.30 11.69 -22.13
N ASP A 76 -7.63 11.59 -22.17
CA ASP A 76 -8.56 12.59 -21.63
C ASP A 76 -8.91 12.34 -20.15
N ALA A 77 -8.46 11.23 -19.57
CA ALA A 77 -8.74 10.92 -18.18
C ALA A 77 -7.92 11.79 -17.25
N TYR A 78 -8.54 12.28 -16.18
CA TYR A 78 -7.84 12.96 -15.09
C TYR A 78 -7.11 11.93 -14.22
N VAL A 79 -5.78 12.04 -14.13
CA VAL A 79 -4.94 11.07 -13.44
C VAL A 79 -4.37 11.65 -12.14
N PHE A 80 -4.53 10.91 -11.03
CA PHE A 80 -4.00 11.35 -9.74
C PHE A 80 -3.17 10.29 -9.02
N GLY A 81 -2.20 10.75 -8.22
CA GLY A 81 -1.33 9.89 -7.44
C GLY A 81 -1.25 10.29 -5.97
N ILE A 82 -1.44 9.34 -5.05
CA ILE A 82 -1.31 9.55 -3.60
C ILE A 82 -0.30 8.56 -3.04
N SER A 83 0.74 9.07 -2.39
CA SER A 83 1.70 8.23 -1.68
C SER A 83 1.63 8.49 -0.18
N GLN A 84 1.48 7.42 0.62
CA GLN A 84 1.50 7.49 2.08
C GLN A 84 2.86 7.08 2.64
N SER A 85 3.38 7.86 3.58
CA SER A 85 4.65 7.59 4.26
C SER A 85 4.57 7.87 5.75
N ALA A 86 5.59 7.47 6.52
CA ALA A 86 5.69 7.85 7.92
C ALA A 86 6.28 9.26 8.10
N SER A 87 7.08 9.75 7.16
CA SER A 87 7.85 10.99 7.34
C SER A 87 8.13 11.75 6.05
N TYR A 88 8.50 11.10 4.96
CA TYR A 88 8.93 11.75 3.72
C TYR A 88 8.33 11.09 2.48
N LEU A 89 8.24 11.85 1.39
CA LEU A 89 7.50 11.47 0.18
C LEU A 89 8.15 10.33 -0.61
N GLY A 90 9.48 10.23 -0.63
CA GLY A 90 10.20 9.30 -1.50
C GLY A 90 10.07 9.64 -3.00
N THR A 91 10.43 8.67 -3.84
CA THR A 91 10.43 8.79 -5.32
C THR A 91 9.24 8.11 -6.00
N GLY A 92 8.31 7.56 -5.22
CA GLY A 92 7.22 6.75 -5.77
C GLY A 92 6.33 7.54 -6.74
N LEU A 93 5.90 8.75 -6.36
CA LEU A 93 5.10 9.62 -7.22
C LEU A 93 5.88 10.12 -8.45
N TYR A 94 7.18 10.39 -8.30
CA TYR A 94 8.03 10.75 -9.44
C TYR A 94 8.10 9.61 -10.47
N LYS A 95 8.27 8.36 -10.02
CA LYS A 95 8.26 7.18 -10.90
C LYS A 95 6.90 6.98 -11.56
N LEU A 96 5.82 7.10 -10.80
CA LEU A 96 4.46 7.04 -11.32
C LEU A 96 4.23 8.09 -12.41
N ASN A 97 4.64 9.35 -12.17
CA ASN A 97 4.48 10.44 -13.12
C ASN A 97 5.28 10.25 -14.43
N LYS A 98 6.31 9.41 -14.41
CA LYS A 98 7.04 9.02 -15.63
C LYS A 98 6.33 7.96 -16.47
N ILE A 99 5.44 7.18 -15.85
CA ILE A 99 4.67 6.14 -16.52
C ILE A 99 3.35 6.73 -17.02
N HIS A 100 2.64 7.42 -16.13
CA HIS A 100 1.40 8.13 -16.42
C HIS A 100 1.53 9.56 -15.92
N HIS A 101 1.31 10.55 -16.80
CA HIS A 101 1.28 11.96 -16.40
C HIS A 101 0.23 12.15 -15.30
N LEU A 102 0.59 12.85 -14.23
CA LEU A 102 -0.31 13.13 -13.11
C LEU A 102 -0.81 14.56 -13.17
N ASP A 103 -2.13 14.74 -13.32
CA ASP A 103 -2.78 16.04 -13.15
C ASP A 103 -2.72 16.49 -11.69
N TYR A 104 -2.87 15.53 -10.76
CA TYR A 104 -2.80 15.82 -9.34
C TYR A 104 -1.96 14.79 -8.59
N TRP A 105 -1.18 15.26 -7.64
CA TRP A 105 -0.47 14.35 -6.74
C TRP A 105 -0.35 14.93 -5.33
N LYS A 106 -0.29 14.04 -4.34
CA LYS A 106 -0.10 14.41 -2.93
C LYS A 106 0.66 13.35 -2.16
N GLY A 107 1.65 13.78 -1.37
CA GLY A 107 2.21 12.99 -0.28
C GLY A 107 1.35 13.15 0.98
N THR A 108 1.09 12.06 1.66
CA THR A 108 0.36 12.04 2.93
C THR A 108 1.15 11.26 3.98
N THR A 109 0.89 11.53 5.25
CA THR A 109 1.58 10.85 6.35
C THR A 109 0.63 9.98 7.17
N HIS A 110 1.10 8.77 7.50
CA HIS A 110 0.40 7.82 8.36
C HIS A 110 1.41 6.98 9.15
N GLN A 111 0.93 6.12 10.05
CA GLN A 111 1.78 5.25 10.86
C GLN A 111 2.63 4.32 9.99
N CYS A 112 3.91 4.22 10.33
CA CYS A 112 4.80 3.19 9.80
C CYS A 112 4.54 1.87 10.53
N SER A 113 4.27 0.82 9.79
CA SER A 113 4.11 -0.53 10.33
C SER A 113 5.34 -1.41 10.17
N CYS A 114 6.50 -0.80 9.89
CA CYS A 114 7.76 -1.50 9.64
C CYS A 114 8.37 -2.02 10.94
N ILE A 115 7.77 -3.05 11.50
CA ILE A 115 8.09 -3.65 12.80
C ILE A 115 9.56 -4.09 12.96
N TRP A 116 10.26 -4.43 11.87
CA TRP A 116 11.67 -4.80 11.98
C TRP A 116 12.61 -3.60 12.11
N LEU A 117 12.13 -2.40 11.71
CA LEU A 117 12.89 -1.16 11.82
C LEU A 117 12.59 -0.44 13.15
N PHE A 118 11.31 -0.34 13.50
CA PHE A 118 10.84 0.34 14.70
C PHE A 118 10.20 -0.64 15.69
N PRO A 119 10.39 -0.44 17.01
CA PRO A 119 9.82 -1.33 18.03
C PRO A 119 8.30 -1.24 18.15
N HIS A 120 7.70 -0.14 17.70
CA HIS A 120 6.26 0.13 17.65
C HIS A 120 5.95 0.95 16.41
N THR A 121 4.68 1.17 16.12
CA THR A 121 4.28 2.07 15.04
C THR A 121 4.73 3.50 15.34
N MET A 122 5.18 4.21 14.31
CA MET A 122 5.57 5.61 14.46
C MET A 122 5.33 6.41 13.18
N MET A 123 5.22 7.71 13.32
CA MET A 123 5.29 8.68 12.23
C MET A 123 6.05 9.93 12.68
N LEU A 124 6.52 10.74 11.75
CA LEU A 124 7.21 11.99 12.04
C LEU A 124 6.45 13.16 11.39
N PRO A 125 6.07 14.19 12.19
CA PRO A 125 6.19 14.24 13.65
C PRO A 125 5.35 13.18 14.36
N PRO A 126 5.71 12.77 15.60
CA PRO A 126 4.98 11.74 16.34
C PRO A 126 3.52 12.12 16.56
N VAL A 127 2.61 11.22 16.19
CA VAL A 127 1.16 11.37 16.37
C VAL A 127 0.60 10.02 16.79
N PRO A 128 -0.20 9.93 17.85
CA PRO A 128 -0.84 8.68 18.25
C PRO A 128 -1.70 8.10 17.10
N PRO A 129 -1.77 6.76 16.96
CA PRO A 129 -2.47 6.10 15.84
C PRO A 129 -3.91 6.59 15.62
N LYS A 130 -4.69 6.75 16.70
CA LYS A 130 -6.08 7.25 16.63
C LYS A 130 -6.19 8.66 16.01
N PHE A 131 -5.26 9.56 16.32
CA PHE A 131 -5.24 10.91 15.74
C PHE A 131 -4.72 10.89 14.30
N ALA A 132 -3.71 10.06 14.00
CA ALA A 132 -3.23 9.86 12.64
C ALA A 132 -4.35 9.36 11.72
N GLN A 133 -5.16 8.41 12.21
CA GLN A 133 -6.33 7.89 11.50
C GLN A 133 -7.34 8.99 11.17
N LYS A 134 -7.82 9.74 12.17
CA LYS A 134 -8.77 10.86 11.96
C LYS A 134 -8.23 11.94 11.02
N ARG A 135 -6.92 12.23 11.11
CA ARG A 135 -6.26 13.17 10.20
C ARG A 135 -6.25 12.64 8.77
N SER A 136 -5.96 11.36 8.58
CA SER A 136 -5.96 10.68 7.29
C SER A 136 -7.33 10.72 6.63
N GLU A 137 -8.40 10.41 7.36
CA GLU A 137 -9.80 10.47 6.90
C GLU A 137 -10.19 11.88 6.44
N LYS A 138 -9.94 12.90 7.28
CA LYS A 138 -10.21 14.29 6.91
C LYS A 138 -9.43 14.74 5.67
N LEU A 139 -8.19 14.29 5.55
CA LEU A 139 -7.34 14.62 4.40
C LEU A 139 -7.82 13.93 3.13
N ALA A 140 -8.29 12.68 3.21
CA ALA A 140 -8.88 11.97 2.08
C ALA A 140 -10.11 12.72 1.54
N VAL A 141 -11.03 13.14 2.43
CA VAL A 141 -12.21 13.94 2.04
C VAL A 141 -11.80 15.26 1.38
N LYS A 142 -10.80 15.96 1.92
CA LYS A 142 -10.31 17.22 1.33
C LYS A 142 -9.73 16.98 -0.07
N ILE A 143 -8.88 15.96 -0.22
CA ILE A 143 -8.24 15.60 -1.49
C ILE A 143 -9.28 15.18 -2.53
N ALA A 144 -10.28 14.39 -2.14
CA ALA A 144 -11.35 14.00 -3.05
C ALA A 144 -12.12 15.21 -3.61
N LYS A 145 -12.41 16.22 -2.76
CA LYS A 145 -13.03 17.49 -3.21
C LYS A 145 -12.12 18.27 -4.16
N GLU A 146 -10.80 18.30 -3.92
CA GLU A 146 -9.83 18.92 -4.82
C GLU A 146 -9.80 18.20 -6.19
N ILE A 147 -9.86 16.87 -6.21
CA ILE A 147 -9.92 16.03 -7.43
C ILE A 147 -11.23 16.29 -8.19
N LEU A 148 -12.38 16.32 -7.50
CA LEU A 148 -13.67 16.61 -8.12
C LEU A 148 -13.72 18.01 -8.75
N ALA A 149 -13.03 18.97 -8.14
CA ALA A 149 -12.90 20.33 -8.66
C ALA A 149 -11.91 20.44 -9.84
N GLY A 150 -11.30 19.34 -10.28
CA GLY A 150 -10.31 19.33 -11.37
C GLY A 150 -9.01 20.07 -11.03
N LYS A 151 -8.62 20.13 -9.74
CA LYS A 151 -7.40 20.82 -9.34
C LYS A 151 -6.16 20.16 -9.91
N VAL A 152 -5.32 20.94 -10.55
CA VAL A 152 -4.03 20.50 -11.12
C VAL A 152 -2.89 20.88 -10.18
N THR A 153 -1.90 19.99 -10.04
CA THR A 153 -0.65 20.27 -9.34
C THR A 153 0.40 20.69 -10.36
N GLU A 154 0.68 21.99 -10.47
CA GLU A 154 1.57 22.57 -11.51
C GLU A 154 2.99 21.99 -11.51
N LYS A 155 3.51 21.66 -10.33
CA LYS A 155 4.87 21.10 -10.20
C LYS A 155 4.85 19.58 -10.26
N ALA A 156 5.74 19.00 -11.05
CA ALA A 156 5.97 17.56 -11.06
C ALA A 156 6.40 17.03 -9.66
N PRO A 157 6.10 15.79 -9.32
CA PRO A 157 6.57 15.18 -8.08
C PRO A 157 8.10 15.23 -7.98
N PRO A 158 8.67 15.64 -6.85
CA PRO A 158 10.11 15.80 -6.71
C PRO A 158 10.83 14.44 -6.69
N CYS A 159 12.05 14.42 -7.23
CA CYS A 159 12.99 13.32 -7.09
C CYS A 159 14.16 13.77 -6.22
N ASN A 160 14.11 13.49 -4.92
CA ASN A 160 15.24 13.73 -4.03
C ASN A 160 16.35 12.71 -4.31
N PRO A 161 17.61 13.13 -4.59
CA PRO A 161 18.72 12.20 -4.85
C PRO A 161 18.97 11.18 -3.75
N PHE A 162 18.83 11.58 -2.49
CA PHE A 162 18.97 10.66 -1.35
C PHE A 162 17.91 9.53 -1.41
N ASN A 163 16.65 9.87 -1.63
CA ASN A 163 15.59 8.88 -1.77
C ASN A 163 15.74 8.02 -3.04
N ALA A 164 16.32 8.59 -4.10
CA ALA A 164 16.63 7.83 -5.31
C ALA A 164 17.69 6.73 -5.05
N VAL A 165 18.72 7.02 -4.28
CA VAL A 165 19.72 6.05 -3.85
C VAL A 165 19.08 5.02 -2.91
N GLU A 166 18.34 5.47 -1.90
CA GLU A 166 17.63 4.59 -0.97
C GLU A 166 16.73 3.59 -1.71
N SER A 167 15.91 4.08 -2.65
CA SER A 167 15.00 3.24 -3.43
C SER A 167 15.69 2.19 -4.29
N LYS A 168 16.95 2.40 -4.69
CA LYS A 168 17.78 1.43 -5.42
C LYS A 168 18.41 0.38 -4.50
N VAL A 169 18.73 0.76 -3.27
CA VAL A 169 19.38 -0.13 -2.29
C VAL A 169 18.33 -0.97 -1.55
N TRP A 170 17.14 -0.43 -1.35
CA TRP A 170 16.07 -1.04 -0.57
C TRP A 170 15.72 -2.48 -1.00
N PRO A 171 15.55 -2.83 -2.30
CA PRO A 171 15.23 -4.19 -2.71
C PRO A 171 16.24 -5.22 -2.21
N LYS A 172 17.53 -4.88 -2.20
CA LYS A 172 18.59 -5.77 -1.68
C LYS A 172 18.46 -6.00 -0.17
N LEU A 173 18.09 -4.94 0.58
CA LEU A 173 17.82 -5.04 2.01
C LEU A 173 16.57 -5.87 2.28
N VAL A 174 15.52 -5.71 1.48
CA VAL A 174 14.28 -6.48 1.55
C VAL A 174 14.55 -7.97 1.40
N VAL A 175 15.28 -8.40 0.38
CA VAL A 175 15.63 -9.79 0.17
C VAL A 175 16.38 -10.36 1.38
N LYS A 176 17.38 -9.64 1.92
CA LYS A 176 18.13 -10.06 3.11
C LYS A 176 17.24 -10.18 4.35
N LYS A 177 16.27 -9.29 4.51
CA LYS A 177 15.37 -9.29 5.68
C LYS A 177 14.24 -10.28 5.54
N SER A 178 13.67 -10.47 4.36
CA SER A 178 12.58 -11.42 4.12
C SER A 178 12.97 -12.86 4.44
N ARG A 179 14.23 -13.22 4.24
CA ARG A 179 14.79 -14.53 4.65
C ARG A 179 14.70 -14.81 6.17
N LYS A 180 14.35 -13.79 6.97
CA LYS A 180 14.15 -13.92 8.43
C LYS A 180 12.68 -14.05 8.83
N LEU A 181 11.75 -14.07 7.85
CA LEU A 181 10.37 -14.40 8.11
C LEU A 181 10.26 -15.84 8.59
N ALA A 182 9.59 -16.02 9.69
CA ALA A 182 9.38 -17.32 10.30
C ALA A 182 8.03 -17.36 11.01
N VAL A 183 7.57 -18.55 11.36
CA VAL A 183 6.35 -18.80 12.12
C VAL A 183 6.68 -19.54 13.41
N ASN A 184 6.06 -19.12 14.49
CA ASN A 184 6.00 -19.93 15.71
C ASN A 184 4.97 -21.03 15.48
N LYS A 185 5.44 -22.28 15.38
CA LYS A 185 4.60 -23.45 15.07
C LYS A 185 3.62 -23.78 16.18
N ASP A 186 3.97 -23.46 17.43
CA ASP A 186 3.17 -23.79 18.63
C ASP A 186 1.93 -22.88 18.73
N THR A 187 2.06 -21.62 18.35
CA THR A 187 0.96 -20.63 18.39
C THR A 187 0.20 -20.49 17.07
N CYS A 188 0.72 -21.07 15.97
CA CYS A 188 0.08 -21.00 14.66
C CYS A 188 -1.12 -21.94 14.56
N GLU A 189 -2.31 -21.39 14.35
CA GLU A 189 -3.58 -22.13 14.18
C GLU A 189 -3.80 -22.65 12.74
N SER A 190 -2.86 -22.46 11.84
CA SER A 190 -2.95 -22.96 10.44
C SER A 190 -4.17 -22.41 9.65
N CYS A 191 -4.66 -21.22 10.00
CA CYS A 191 -5.88 -20.62 9.42
C CYS A 191 -5.79 -20.20 7.95
N GLY A 192 -4.60 -20.19 7.34
CA GLY A 192 -4.40 -19.85 5.91
C GLY A 192 -4.42 -18.37 5.57
N GLN A 193 -4.76 -17.48 6.51
CA GLN A 193 -4.93 -16.05 6.25
C GLN A 193 -3.68 -15.38 5.64
N CYS A 194 -2.50 -15.72 6.14
CA CYS A 194 -1.24 -15.15 5.67
C CYS A 194 -0.95 -15.44 4.18
N ALA A 195 -1.30 -16.65 3.71
CA ALA A 195 -1.13 -17.02 2.30
C ALA A 195 -2.11 -16.26 1.40
N LYS A 196 -3.38 -16.14 1.81
CA LYS A 196 -4.42 -15.39 1.08
C LYS A 196 -4.11 -13.89 1.02
N LEU A 197 -3.56 -13.32 2.10
CA LEU A 197 -3.14 -11.91 2.16
C LEU A 197 -1.93 -11.60 1.28
N CYS A 198 -1.07 -12.58 0.99
CA CYS A 198 0.18 -12.31 0.28
C CYS A 198 -0.06 -11.82 -1.16
N PRO A 199 0.26 -10.56 -1.50
CA PRO A 199 0.01 -10.03 -2.83
C PRO A 199 0.90 -10.68 -3.91
N LYS A 200 2.00 -11.34 -3.51
CA LYS A 200 2.95 -12.02 -4.42
C LYS A 200 2.80 -13.54 -4.42
N GLY A 201 1.78 -14.10 -3.75
CA GLY A 201 1.63 -15.56 -3.62
C GLY A 201 2.85 -16.27 -3.01
N ASN A 202 3.63 -15.55 -2.20
CA ASN A 202 4.95 -15.99 -1.71
C ASN A 202 4.88 -16.94 -0.51
N ILE A 203 3.68 -17.32 -0.06
CA ILE A 203 3.49 -18.17 1.13
C ILE A 203 2.76 -19.43 0.70
N LYS A 204 3.41 -20.58 0.89
CA LYS A 204 2.83 -21.91 0.66
C LYS A 204 2.56 -22.57 2.01
N TYR A 205 1.66 -23.55 2.02
CA TYR A 205 1.41 -24.40 3.18
C TYR A 205 2.08 -25.76 2.97
N VAL A 206 2.89 -26.16 3.94
CA VAL A 206 3.50 -27.48 3.99
C VAL A 206 3.23 -28.03 5.38
N ASP A 207 2.66 -29.22 5.48
CA ASP A 207 2.26 -29.88 6.73
C ASP A 207 1.41 -28.95 7.63
N GLY A 208 0.48 -28.21 7.00
CA GLY A 208 -0.43 -27.30 7.70
C GLY A 208 0.21 -26.01 8.23
N LYS A 209 1.47 -25.74 7.94
CA LYS A 209 2.17 -24.52 8.39
C LYS A 209 2.65 -23.67 7.23
N PRO A 210 2.69 -22.32 7.37
CA PRO A 210 3.15 -21.43 6.32
C PRO A 210 4.67 -21.53 6.12
N VAL A 211 5.09 -21.64 4.85
CA VAL A 211 6.47 -21.58 4.40
C VAL A 211 6.64 -20.36 3.52
N PHE A 212 7.61 -19.52 3.84
CA PHE A 212 7.87 -18.26 3.16
C PHE A 212 8.89 -18.43 2.04
N GLY A 213 8.53 -18.04 0.81
CA GLY A 213 9.39 -18.05 -0.35
C GLY A 213 10.32 -16.82 -0.46
N ALA A 214 10.99 -16.69 -1.60
CA ALA A 214 11.99 -15.65 -1.86
C ALA A 214 11.39 -14.34 -2.42
N ASN A 215 10.13 -14.32 -2.88
CA ASN A 215 9.49 -13.17 -3.56
C ASN A 215 8.79 -12.22 -2.59
N CYS A 216 9.28 -12.07 -1.37
CA CYS A 216 8.68 -11.21 -0.36
C CYS A 216 9.06 -9.74 -0.62
N ILE A 217 8.06 -8.88 -0.78
CA ILE A 217 8.20 -7.42 -0.93
C ILE A 217 8.11 -6.65 0.39
N GLN A 218 8.05 -7.36 1.52
CA GLN A 218 7.92 -6.78 2.88
C GLN A 218 6.73 -5.83 3.06
N CYS A 219 5.58 -6.14 2.45
CA CYS A 219 4.34 -5.41 2.73
C CYS A 219 3.82 -5.64 4.15
N LEU A 220 4.34 -6.65 4.86
CA LEU A 220 4.03 -7.04 6.25
C LEU A 220 2.59 -7.48 6.50
N GLY A 221 1.73 -7.59 5.50
CA GLY A 221 0.33 -7.97 5.67
C GLY A 221 0.17 -9.30 6.42
N CYS A 222 0.93 -10.33 6.03
CA CYS A 222 0.89 -11.65 6.69
C CYS A 222 1.27 -11.60 8.17
N LEU A 223 2.20 -10.73 8.54
CA LEU A 223 2.67 -10.57 9.91
C LEU A 223 1.69 -9.75 10.74
N GLN A 224 1.28 -8.58 10.24
CA GLN A 224 0.48 -7.61 10.98
C GLN A 224 -0.99 -8.03 11.16
N TYR A 225 -1.50 -8.88 10.27
CA TYR A 225 -2.86 -9.44 10.36
C TYR A 225 -2.90 -10.87 10.89
N CYS A 226 -1.80 -11.43 11.37
CA CYS A 226 -1.84 -12.77 11.96
C CYS A 226 -2.67 -12.75 13.26
N PRO A 227 -3.79 -13.51 13.35
CA PRO A 227 -4.69 -13.43 14.51
C PRO A 227 -4.04 -13.91 15.80
N THR A 228 -3.03 -14.78 15.70
CA THR A 228 -2.28 -15.33 16.83
C THR A 228 -0.89 -14.72 16.97
N GLU A 229 -0.57 -13.70 16.18
CA GLU A 229 0.75 -13.05 16.14
C GLU A 229 1.93 -14.02 15.99
N SER A 230 1.66 -15.18 15.37
CA SER A 230 2.64 -16.26 15.23
C SER A 230 3.75 -15.97 14.21
N ILE A 231 3.56 -14.99 13.30
CA ILE A 231 4.53 -14.66 12.27
C ILE A 231 5.44 -13.53 12.76
N TYR A 232 6.75 -13.74 12.59
CA TYR A 232 7.76 -12.76 13.01
C TYR A 232 8.90 -12.65 12.00
N MET A 233 9.70 -11.60 12.09
CA MET A 233 10.86 -11.33 11.24
C MET A 233 12.13 -11.20 12.08
N GLY A 234 12.72 -12.34 12.43
CA GLY A 234 13.84 -12.44 13.36
C GLY A 234 13.41 -12.23 14.82
N ARG A 235 14.20 -12.75 15.76
CA ARG A 235 13.85 -12.85 17.19
C ARG A 235 13.40 -11.53 17.84
N LYS A 236 13.95 -10.39 17.40
CA LYS A 236 13.61 -9.08 17.97
C LYS A 236 12.17 -8.65 17.72
N THR A 237 11.52 -9.16 16.66
CA THR A 237 10.15 -8.74 16.33
C THR A 237 9.07 -9.57 17.01
N GLN A 238 9.41 -10.71 17.62
CA GLN A 238 8.46 -11.59 18.32
C GLN A 238 7.72 -10.92 19.48
N LYS A 239 8.33 -9.88 20.08
CA LYS A 239 7.77 -9.16 21.23
C LYS A 239 7.34 -7.73 20.86
N ARG A 240 7.29 -7.40 19.56
CA ARG A 240 6.90 -6.07 19.10
C ARG A 240 5.42 -6.04 18.82
N GLU A 241 4.81 -4.90 19.13
CA GLU A 241 3.40 -4.65 18.87
C GLU A 241 3.07 -4.77 17.39
N HIS A 242 2.03 -5.52 17.07
CA HIS A 242 1.48 -5.62 15.73
C HIS A 242 0.54 -4.46 15.46
N TYR A 243 0.53 -3.98 14.22
CA TYR A 243 -0.33 -2.88 13.81
C TYR A 243 -0.92 -3.12 12.43
N HIS A 244 -2.21 -3.02 12.33
CA HIS A 244 -2.93 -2.81 11.07
C HIS A 244 -3.97 -1.69 11.25
N ASN A 245 -4.44 -1.14 10.14
CA ASN A 245 -5.46 -0.10 10.19
C ASN A 245 -6.74 -0.66 10.85
N PRO A 246 -7.29 0.01 11.87
CA PRO A 246 -8.43 -0.51 12.63
C PRO A 246 -9.74 -0.59 11.81
N ASN A 247 -9.87 0.16 10.72
CA ASN A 247 -11.04 0.17 9.85
C ASN A 247 -10.99 -0.91 8.77
N ILE A 248 -9.83 -1.57 8.58
CA ILE A 248 -9.61 -2.54 7.50
C ILE A 248 -9.40 -3.93 8.07
N LYS A 249 -10.25 -4.86 7.69
CA LYS A 249 -10.12 -6.28 8.03
C LYS A 249 -9.20 -7.00 7.02
N ALA A 250 -8.66 -8.14 7.42
CA ALA A 250 -7.85 -8.97 6.53
C ALA A 250 -8.57 -9.33 5.22
N ILE A 251 -9.87 -9.60 5.29
CA ILE A 251 -10.69 -9.94 4.13
C ILE A 251 -10.76 -8.81 3.09
N ASP A 252 -10.72 -7.56 3.52
CA ASP A 252 -10.78 -6.40 2.62
C ASP A 252 -9.52 -6.33 1.74
N LEU A 253 -8.35 -6.68 2.32
CA LEU A 253 -7.08 -6.75 1.57
C LEU A 253 -6.98 -7.98 0.65
N MET A 254 -7.81 -8.99 0.84
CA MET A 254 -7.85 -10.18 -0.02
C MET A 254 -8.71 -9.97 -1.27
N GLN A 255 -9.58 -8.98 -1.27
CA GLN A 255 -10.39 -8.63 -2.44
C GLN A 255 -9.49 -8.15 -3.57
N THR A 256 -9.94 -8.35 -4.80
CA THR A 256 -9.26 -7.87 -6.00
C THR A 256 -9.89 -6.59 -6.52
N LEU A 257 -11.18 -6.43 -6.28
CA LEU A 257 -12.01 -5.30 -6.68
C LEU A 257 -13.00 -4.96 -5.57
N ILE A 258 -13.13 -3.67 -5.24
CA ILE A 258 -14.08 -3.15 -4.27
C ILE A 258 -14.82 -2.01 -4.95
N HIS A 259 -16.15 -2.11 -5.05
CA HIS A 259 -16.98 -1.05 -5.59
C HIS A 259 -17.54 -0.17 -4.46
N ILE A 260 -17.54 1.14 -4.68
CA ILE A 260 -18.09 2.15 -3.76
C ILE A 260 -19.02 3.06 -4.59
N ASP A 261 -20.28 3.11 -4.21
CA ASP A 261 -21.31 3.99 -4.79
C ASP A 261 -21.10 5.47 -4.45
#